data_49410a9299bae420fbbff9a78aeacd33
#
_entry.id   49410a9299bae420fbbff9a78aeacd33
#
_cell.length_a   1.000
_cell.length_b   1.000
_cell.length_c   1.000
_cell.angle_alpha   90.00
_cell.angle_beta   90.00
_cell.angle_gamma   90.00
#
_symmetry.space_group_name_H-M   'P 1'
#
loop_
_entity.id
_entity.type
_entity.pdbx_description
1 polymer ?
#
loop_
_entity_poly.entity_id
_entity_poly.type
_entity_poly.pdbx_seq_one_letter_code
_entity_poly.pdbx_strand_id
1 'polypeptide(L)'
;MTRTYRDISPVLISRFGDREETVRLEIWAAYVVLLKQTVLYGGVPESKDDISPRGKRKRDSEAPMDLEESPYTLLRSQVPVLSKALLSQLKSPKTPPNLLQAGFGLLHALLNVLPGSLATQVLLIASTSKSILLEAPSTSTSTLHLTCLSFLALFFSTHAPSTFSSSLPTLTPVLLKSLAERHPRIASESFRVFSALLNSLKPIKSADDWIVSLYDQAINRLSSHDTDAEVRASAEDCVADLWICVSDVVRSTDKKEWEYICRTSGKTDNAVRTITKVAREVAVGDDWVNGCIAWVMGLLKKSGRVGKVEIFGALDVLLKRFGSLVTM
;
A
#
# COMPACT_ATOMS: atom_id res chain seq x y z
N MET A 1 -24.97 10.22 12.96
CA MET A 1 -24.11 10.26 11.74
C MET A 1 -24.90 10.53 10.46
N THR A 2 -26.00 9.84 10.20
CA THR A 2 -26.80 10.01 8.96
C THR A 2 -27.24 11.47 8.74
N ARG A 3 -27.81 12.14 9.77
CA ARG A 3 -28.15 13.57 9.70
C ARG A 3 -26.94 14.44 9.38
N THR A 4 -25.79 14.17 9.98
CA THR A 4 -24.54 14.93 9.72
C THR A 4 -24.13 14.84 8.25
N TYR A 5 -24.22 13.65 7.64
CA TYR A 5 -23.93 13.53 6.20
C TYR A 5 -24.97 14.20 5.31
N ARG A 6 -26.25 14.19 5.72
CA ARG A 6 -27.31 14.82 4.94
C ARG A 6 -27.24 16.36 5.01
N ASP A 7 -26.98 16.91 6.20
CA ASP A 7 -27.11 18.34 6.45
C ASP A 7 -25.78 19.09 6.39
N ILE A 8 -24.72 18.53 6.94
CA ILE A 8 -23.41 19.22 7.11
C ILE A 8 -22.44 18.90 5.97
N SER A 9 -22.34 17.64 5.53
CA SER A 9 -21.36 17.24 4.53
C SER A 9 -21.47 18.02 3.21
N PRO A 10 -22.67 18.22 2.61
CA PRO A 10 -22.80 19.03 1.39
C PRO A 10 -22.31 20.47 1.56
N VAL A 11 -22.57 21.05 2.73
CA VAL A 11 -22.14 22.43 3.05
C VAL A 11 -20.61 22.49 3.13
N LEU A 12 -19.97 21.53 3.80
CA LEU A 12 -18.51 21.46 3.84
C LEU A 12 -17.91 21.29 2.43
N ILE A 13 -18.45 20.35 1.64
CA ILE A 13 -17.97 20.09 0.27
C ILE A 13 -18.09 21.35 -0.61
N SER A 14 -19.18 22.12 -0.49
CA SER A 14 -19.36 23.35 -1.26
C SER A 14 -18.30 24.42 -0.97
N ARG A 15 -17.68 24.35 0.21
CA ARG A 15 -16.63 25.27 0.67
C ARG A 15 -15.20 24.75 0.47
N PHE A 16 -15.02 23.59 -0.14
CA PHE A 16 -13.68 23.01 -0.40
C PHE A 16 -12.81 23.93 -1.27
N GLY A 17 -13.40 24.75 -2.10
CA GLY A 17 -12.74 25.74 -2.95
C GLY A 17 -12.77 27.17 -2.38
N ASP A 18 -12.89 27.34 -1.08
CA ASP A 18 -12.90 28.68 -0.46
C ASP A 18 -11.67 29.50 -0.89
N ARG A 19 -11.83 30.85 -0.95
CA ARG A 19 -10.74 31.75 -1.38
C ARG A 19 -9.59 31.75 -0.38
N GLU A 20 -9.92 31.70 0.90
CA GLU A 20 -8.95 31.74 1.99
C GLU A 20 -8.33 30.37 2.22
N GLU A 21 -7.00 30.29 2.15
CA GLU A 21 -6.26 29.04 2.34
C GLU A 21 -6.49 28.41 3.72
N THR A 22 -6.45 29.21 4.76
CA THR A 22 -6.69 28.78 6.14
C THR A 22 -8.07 28.20 6.30
N VAL A 23 -9.09 28.80 5.71
CA VAL A 23 -10.47 28.28 5.73
C VAL A 23 -10.57 26.94 5.02
N ARG A 24 -9.90 26.77 3.86
CA ARG A 24 -9.86 25.47 3.18
C ARG A 24 -9.24 24.38 4.04
N LEU A 25 -8.11 24.67 4.69
CA LEU A 25 -7.43 23.72 5.57
C LEU A 25 -8.31 23.27 6.73
N GLU A 26 -9.00 24.23 7.38
CA GLU A 26 -9.92 23.94 8.48
C GLU A 26 -11.14 23.11 8.03
N ILE A 27 -11.71 23.40 6.87
CA ILE A 27 -12.83 22.66 6.31
C ILE A 27 -12.40 21.21 5.97
N TRP A 28 -11.22 21.03 5.36
CA TRP A 28 -10.70 19.70 5.05
C TRP A 28 -10.37 18.92 6.32
N ALA A 29 -9.80 19.58 7.33
CA ALA A 29 -9.56 18.97 8.64
C ALA A 29 -10.88 18.54 9.32
N ALA A 30 -11.89 19.39 9.31
CA ALA A 30 -13.22 19.05 9.82
C ALA A 30 -13.84 17.85 9.08
N TYR A 31 -13.64 17.78 7.76
CA TYR A 31 -14.12 16.64 6.99
C TYR A 31 -13.37 15.34 7.31
N VAL A 32 -12.06 15.39 7.55
CA VAL A 32 -11.28 14.24 8.05
C VAL A 32 -11.81 13.75 9.39
N VAL A 33 -12.19 14.66 10.30
CA VAL A 33 -12.83 14.29 11.58
C VAL A 33 -14.17 13.60 11.33
N LEU A 34 -15.00 14.13 10.41
CA LEU A 34 -16.27 13.49 10.03
C LEU A 34 -16.06 12.05 9.52
N LEU A 35 -15.07 11.83 8.65
CA LEU A 35 -14.70 10.50 8.15
C LEU A 35 -14.28 9.56 9.28
N LYS A 36 -13.42 10.01 10.21
CA LYS A 36 -13.01 9.22 11.37
C LYS A 36 -14.19 8.86 12.27
N GLN A 37 -15.10 9.78 12.49
CA GLN A 37 -16.32 9.53 13.28
C GLN A 37 -17.25 8.51 12.60
N THR A 38 -17.23 8.44 11.28
CA THR A 38 -17.99 7.44 10.53
C THR A 38 -17.50 6.03 10.82
N VAL A 39 -16.19 5.83 10.89
CA VAL A 39 -15.60 4.52 11.26
C VAL A 39 -16.00 4.12 12.68
N LEU A 40 -16.05 5.09 13.61
CA LEU A 40 -16.34 4.81 15.02
C LEU A 40 -17.83 4.58 15.29
N TYR A 41 -18.72 5.31 14.61
CA TYR A 41 -20.12 5.39 14.94
C TYR A 41 -21.08 5.11 13.77
N GLY A 42 -20.57 4.80 12.60
CA GLY A 42 -21.36 4.57 11.38
C GLY A 42 -21.97 3.18 11.25
N GLY A 43 -21.64 2.27 12.17
CA GLY A 43 -22.07 0.87 12.07
C GLY A 43 -21.16 0.05 11.13
N VAL A 44 -21.63 -1.10 10.70
CA VAL A 44 -20.90 -1.99 9.78
C VAL A 44 -21.10 -1.49 8.35
N PRO A 45 -20.03 -1.34 7.53
CA PRO A 45 -20.19 -1.05 6.12
C PRO A 45 -20.97 -2.19 5.42
N GLU A 46 -21.96 -1.84 4.63
CA GLU A 46 -22.67 -2.82 3.79
C GLU A 46 -21.68 -3.44 2.79
N SER A 47 -21.48 -4.76 2.89
CA SER A 47 -20.68 -5.49 1.92
C SER A 47 -21.39 -5.52 0.56
N LYS A 48 -20.63 -5.47 -0.55
CA LYS A 48 -21.21 -5.56 -1.92
C LYS A 48 -21.94 -6.88 -2.18
N ASP A 49 -21.73 -7.90 -1.35
CA ASP A 49 -22.29 -9.24 -1.51
C ASP A 49 -23.72 -9.39 -1.00
N ASP A 50 -24.25 -8.41 -0.27
CA ASP A 50 -25.64 -8.43 0.21
C ASP A 50 -26.69 -8.03 -0.84
N ILE A 51 -26.29 -7.68 -2.06
CA ILE A 51 -27.21 -7.45 -3.19
C ILE A 51 -27.44 -8.77 -3.93
N SER A 52 -27.85 -9.81 -3.23
CA SER A 52 -28.40 -11.00 -3.83
C SER A 52 -29.90 -10.74 -4.07
N PRO A 53 -30.44 -10.99 -5.29
CA PRO A 53 -31.86 -10.80 -5.53
C PRO A 53 -32.63 -11.90 -4.81
N ARG A 54 -32.99 -11.67 -3.55
CA ARG A 54 -33.90 -12.54 -2.82
C ARG A 54 -35.25 -12.56 -3.52
N GLY A 55 -35.59 -13.75 -3.94
CA GLY A 55 -36.78 -14.11 -4.68
C GLY A 55 -38.06 -13.51 -4.11
N LYS A 56 -38.91 -13.11 -5.05
CA LYS A 56 -40.29 -12.69 -4.87
C LYS A 56 -41.04 -13.60 -3.89
N ARG A 57 -41.29 -13.14 -2.69
CA ARG A 57 -42.44 -13.58 -1.91
C ARG A 57 -43.34 -12.36 -1.71
N LYS A 58 -44.45 -12.37 -2.46
CA LYS A 58 -45.61 -11.51 -2.19
C LYS A 58 -46.02 -11.73 -0.74
N ARG A 59 -46.10 -10.67 0.03
CA ARG A 59 -47.09 -10.46 1.08
C ARG A 59 -47.41 -8.97 1.15
N ASP A 60 -48.70 -8.73 1.08
CA ASP A 60 -49.33 -7.43 1.07
C ASP A 60 -49.14 -6.67 2.39
N SER A 61 -49.21 -5.35 2.26
CA SER A 61 -49.45 -4.34 3.30
C SER A 61 -48.46 -4.27 4.45
N GLU A 62 -47.48 -3.37 4.27
CA GLU A 62 -47.08 -2.42 5.29
C GLU A 62 -46.35 -1.28 4.56
N ALA A 63 -46.60 -0.03 5.00
CA ALA A 63 -46.01 1.17 4.42
C ALA A 63 -44.50 1.04 4.28
N PRO A 64 -43.82 1.68 3.26
CA PRO A 64 -42.41 1.64 3.15
C PRO A 64 -41.81 2.24 4.43
N MET A 65 -41.30 1.39 5.31
CA MET A 65 -40.32 1.81 6.31
C MET A 65 -39.22 2.46 5.51
N ASP A 66 -39.04 3.77 5.68
CA ASP A 66 -37.89 4.50 5.21
C ASP A 66 -36.67 3.68 5.61
N LEU A 67 -36.07 3.01 4.63
CA LEU A 67 -34.76 2.37 4.79
C LEU A 67 -33.85 3.52 5.21
N GLU A 68 -33.53 3.62 6.49
CA GLU A 68 -32.62 4.65 6.99
C GLU A 68 -31.32 4.50 6.23
N GLU A 69 -31.08 5.44 5.30
CA GLU A 69 -29.84 5.46 4.53
C GLU A 69 -28.66 5.44 5.49
N SER A 70 -27.78 4.45 5.32
CA SER A 70 -26.61 4.35 6.19
C SER A 70 -25.66 5.54 5.93
N PRO A 71 -24.84 5.96 6.91
CA PRO A 71 -23.83 7.00 6.72
C PRO A 71 -22.88 6.67 5.57
N TYR A 72 -22.59 5.40 5.35
CA TYR A 72 -21.72 4.91 4.26
C TYR A 72 -22.37 5.07 2.89
N THR A 73 -23.68 4.80 2.77
CA THR A 73 -24.43 4.99 1.53
C THR A 73 -24.48 6.47 1.14
N LEU A 74 -24.76 7.35 2.10
CA LEU A 74 -24.75 8.80 1.89
C LEU A 74 -23.35 9.29 1.51
N LEU A 75 -22.31 8.87 2.22
CA LEU A 75 -20.94 9.23 1.87
C LEU A 75 -20.60 8.76 0.46
N ARG A 76 -20.94 7.51 0.11
CA ARG A 76 -20.68 6.95 -1.23
C ARG A 76 -21.34 7.78 -2.34
N SER A 77 -22.56 8.25 -2.14
CA SER A 77 -23.25 9.11 -3.10
C SER A 77 -22.56 10.48 -3.27
N GLN A 78 -21.90 10.98 -2.23
CA GLN A 78 -21.20 12.27 -2.22
C GLN A 78 -19.76 12.21 -2.75
N VAL A 79 -19.13 11.03 -2.79
CA VAL A 79 -17.73 10.86 -3.24
C VAL A 79 -17.43 11.51 -4.58
N PRO A 80 -18.26 11.39 -5.64
CA PRO A 80 -17.95 12.02 -6.93
C PRO A 80 -17.83 13.53 -6.85
N VAL A 81 -18.70 14.19 -6.09
CA VAL A 81 -18.68 15.65 -5.90
C VAL A 81 -17.52 16.05 -5.03
N LEU A 82 -17.33 15.36 -3.91
CA LEU A 82 -16.23 15.58 -2.97
C LEU A 82 -14.87 15.44 -3.66
N SER A 83 -14.62 14.33 -4.33
CA SER A 83 -13.34 14.05 -4.99
C SER A 83 -13.06 15.05 -6.11
N LYS A 84 -14.06 15.40 -6.91
CA LYS A 84 -13.93 16.44 -7.95
C LYS A 84 -13.61 17.81 -7.35
N ALA A 85 -14.33 18.22 -6.31
CA ALA A 85 -14.10 19.49 -5.64
C ALA A 85 -12.67 19.57 -5.05
N LEU A 86 -12.24 18.53 -4.34
CA LEU A 86 -10.92 18.45 -3.73
C LEU A 86 -9.80 18.44 -4.78
N LEU A 87 -9.85 17.51 -5.73
CA LEU A 87 -8.81 17.34 -6.74
C LEU A 87 -8.69 18.54 -7.68
N SER A 88 -9.78 19.30 -7.90
CA SER A 88 -9.70 20.56 -8.65
C SER A 88 -8.78 21.59 -7.96
N GLN A 89 -8.73 21.59 -6.62
CA GLN A 89 -7.85 22.45 -5.85
C GLN A 89 -6.39 21.97 -5.87
N LEU A 90 -6.16 20.68 -5.99
CA LEU A 90 -4.82 20.08 -6.00
C LEU A 90 -4.13 20.13 -7.38
N LYS A 91 -4.90 20.37 -8.45
CA LYS A 91 -4.38 20.34 -9.83
C LYS A 91 -3.49 21.54 -10.17
N SER A 92 -3.62 22.67 -9.46
CA SER A 92 -2.86 23.87 -9.78
C SER A 92 -1.37 23.69 -9.44
N PRO A 93 -0.45 24.01 -10.38
CA PRO A 93 0.98 23.95 -10.09
C PRO A 93 1.43 24.98 -9.03
N LYS A 94 0.57 25.94 -8.69
CA LYS A 94 0.81 26.94 -7.65
C LYS A 94 0.20 26.57 -6.30
N THR A 95 -0.35 25.36 -6.16
CA THR A 95 -0.95 24.93 -4.89
C THR A 95 0.13 24.79 -3.82
N PRO A 96 0.02 25.47 -2.67
CA PRO A 96 1.00 25.36 -1.59
C PRO A 96 1.17 23.94 -1.07
N PRO A 97 2.37 23.55 -0.63
CA PRO A 97 2.65 22.18 -0.14
C PRO A 97 1.76 21.72 1.03
N ASN A 98 1.40 22.62 1.93
CA ASN A 98 0.49 22.34 3.04
C ASN A 98 -0.93 21.99 2.59
N LEU A 99 -1.44 22.65 1.55
CA LEU A 99 -2.73 22.29 0.94
C LEU A 99 -2.64 20.94 0.21
N LEU A 100 -1.57 20.68 -0.54
CA LEU A 100 -1.36 19.38 -1.17
C LEU A 100 -1.33 18.28 -0.10
N GLN A 101 -0.59 18.49 0.98
CA GLN A 101 -0.50 17.53 2.08
C GLN A 101 -1.85 17.28 2.75
N ALA A 102 -2.60 18.34 3.07
CA ALA A 102 -3.94 18.23 3.67
C ALA A 102 -4.92 17.50 2.72
N GLY A 103 -4.85 17.81 1.42
CA GLY A 103 -5.68 17.17 0.40
C GLY A 103 -5.40 15.67 0.26
N PHE A 104 -4.13 15.27 0.19
CA PHE A 104 -3.76 13.85 0.18
C PHE A 104 -4.11 13.16 1.51
N GLY A 105 -3.99 13.86 2.65
CA GLY A 105 -4.46 13.36 3.94
C GLY A 105 -5.97 13.10 3.97
N LEU A 106 -6.77 13.98 3.36
CA LEU A 106 -8.21 13.78 3.23
C LEU A 106 -8.55 12.61 2.29
N LEU A 107 -7.88 12.49 1.14
CA LEU A 107 -8.06 11.34 0.23
C LEU A 107 -7.68 10.03 0.89
N HIS A 108 -6.60 10.01 1.67
CA HIS A 108 -6.18 8.86 2.46
C HIS A 108 -7.25 8.47 3.50
N ALA A 109 -7.78 9.45 4.24
CA ALA A 109 -8.85 9.22 5.20
C ALA A 109 -10.13 8.68 4.52
N LEU A 110 -10.46 9.18 3.33
CA LEU A 110 -11.60 8.70 2.54
C LEU A 110 -11.44 7.23 2.14
N LEU A 111 -10.25 6.83 1.67
CA LEU A 111 -9.99 5.44 1.29
C LEU A 111 -10.04 4.46 2.47
N ASN A 112 -9.67 4.91 3.68
CA ASN A 112 -9.82 4.09 4.88
C ASN A 112 -11.29 3.83 5.24
N VAL A 113 -12.19 4.75 4.88
CA VAL A 113 -13.63 4.61 5.13
C VAL A 113 -14.34 3.88 3.99
N LEU A 114 -13.99 4.22 2.75
CA LEU A 114 -14.57 3.68 1.53
C LEU A 114 -13.47 3.18 0.57
N PRO A 115 -12.95 1.97 0.75
CA PRO A 115 -11.99 1.36 -0.17
C PRO A 115 -12.53 1.34 -1.61
N GLY A 116 -11.66 1.63 -2.58
CA GLY A 116 -12.01 1.62 -4.00
C GLY A 116 -12.84 2.82 -4.50
N SER A 117 -13.14 3.80 -3.64
CA SER A 117 -14.04 4.91 -3.98
C SER A 117 -13.47 5.93 -4.98
N LEU A 118 -12.15 5.94 -5.21
CA LEU A 118 -11.48 6.91 -6.09
C LEU A 118 -11.20 6.38 -7.51
N ALA A 119 -11.82 5.29 -7.92
CA ALA A 119 -11.57 4.64 -9.20
C ALA A 119 -11.71 5.58 -10.42
N THR A 120 -12.65 6.51 -10.39
CA THR A 120 -12.89 7.46 -11.49
C THR A 120 -11.87 8.62 -11.55
N GLN A 121 -11.03 8.78 -10.53
CA GLN A 121 -10.10 9.91 -10.38
C GLN A 121 -8.63 9.53 -10.61
N VAL A 122 -8.37 8.31 -11.05
CA VAL A 122 -7.02 7.72 -11.16
C VAL A 122 -6.05 8.58 -11.95
N LEU A 123 -6.45 9.06 -13.13
CA LEU A 123 -5.57 9.86 -14.00
C LEU A 123 -5.14 11.18 -13.34
N LEU A 124 -6.06 11.81 -12.64
CA LEU A 124 -5.78 13.06 -11.94
C LEU A 124 -4.90 12.83 -10.71
N ILE A 125 -5.17 11.77 -9.95
CA ILE A 125 -4.33 11.33 -8.83
C ILE A 125 -2.91 11.02 -9.34
N ALA A 126 -2.78 10.23 -10.40
CA ALA A 126 -1.48 9.88 -10.96
C ALA A 126 -0.69 11.12 -11.43
N SER A 127 -1.33 12.07 -12.13
CA SER A 127 -0.67 13.27 -12.59
C SER A 127 -0.23 14.18 -11.44
N THR A 128 -1.06 14.34 -10.41
CA THR A 128 -0.73 15.15 -9.24
C THR A 128 0.38 14.50 -8.40
N SER A 129 0.30 13.19 -8.17
CA SER A 129 1.35 12.44 -7.47
C SER A 129 2.68 12.48 -8.22
N LYS A 130 2.65 12.35 -9.56
CA LYS A 130 3.85 12.53 -10.39
C LYS A 130 4.47 13.91 -10.20
N SER A 131 3.67 14.97 -10.21
CA SER A 131 4.16 16.34 -10.03
C SER A 131 4.88 16.51 -8.69
N ILE A 132 4.29 15.98 -7.60
CA ILE A 132 4.89 16.04 -6.26
C ILE A 132 6.20 15.25 -6.20
N LEU A 133 6.21 14.00 -6.70
CA LEU A 133 7.36 13.11 -6.59
C LEU A 133 8.49 13.42 -7.57
N LEU A 134 8.25 14.24 -8.59
CA LEU A 134 9.31 14.72 -9.50
C LEU A 134 10.20 15.78 -8.85
N GLU A 135 9.67 16.56 -7.93
CA GLU A 135 10.45 17.54 -7.17
C GLU A 135 11.37 16.83 -6.18
N ALA A 136 12.56 17.40 -5.97
CA ALA A 136 13.44 16.86 -4.93
C ALA A 136 12.86 17.18 -3.55
N PRO A 137 12.83 16.22 -2.61
CA PRO A 137 12.34 16.47 -1.27
C PRO A 137 13.24 17.48 -0.55
N SER A 138 12.62 18.46 0.07
CA SER A 138 13.25 19.46 0.93
C SER A 138 12.77 19.28 2.37
N THR A 139 13.34 20.02 3.31
CA THR A 139 12.85 20.05 4.70
C THR A 139 11.38 20.44 4.80
N SER A 140 10.89 21.28 3.91
CA SER A 140 9.49 21.75 3.89
C SER A 140 8.55 20.83 3.10
N THR A 141 9.06 19.99 2.19
CA THR A 141 8.24 19.14 1.31
C THR A 141 8.35 17.65 1.62
N SER A 142 9.28 17.22 2.48
CA SER A 142 9.46 15.80 2.83
C SER A 142 8.21 15.15 3.41
N THR A 143 7.46 15.88 4.24
CA THR A 143 6.18 15.39 4.80
C THR A 143 5.11 15.22 3.72
N LEU A 144 5.07 16.10 2.72
CA LEU A 144 4.19 15.98 1.57
C LEU A 144 4.53 14.71 0.75
N HIS A 145 5.82 14.45 0.49
CA HIS A 145 6.26 13.23 -0.20
C HIS A 145 5.80 11.98 0.55
N LEU A 146 6.02 11.94 1.87
CA LEU A 146 5.58 10.82 2.71
C LEU A 146 4.06 10.64 2.69
N THR A 147 3.29 11.72 2.78
CA THR A 147 1.83 11.66 2.72
C THR A 147 1.34 11.15 1.35
N CYS A 148 1.97 11.61 0.27
CA CYS A 148 1.67 11.17 -1.10
C CYS A 148 1.99 9.67 -1.28
N LEU A 149 3.15 9.21 -0.82
CA LEU A 149 3.55 7.80 -0.91
C LEU A 149 2.64 6.91 -0.07
N SER A 150 2.36 7.27 1.18
CA SER A 150 1.44 6.53 2.05
C SER A 150 0.03 6.43 1.45
N PHE A 151 -0.45 7.52 0.84
CA PHE A 151 -1.71 7.51 0.09
C PHE A 151 -1.66 6.54 -1.11
N LEU A 152 -0.56 6.55 -1.90
CA LEU A 152 -0.42 5.66 -3.05
C LEU A 152 -0.37 4.19 -2.63
N ALA A 153 0.30 3.86 -1.53
CA ALA A 153 0.31 2.49 -0.98
C ALA A 153 -1.11 2.02 -0.64
N LEU A 154 -1.89 2.85 0.05
CA LEU A 154 -3.30 2.57 0.35
C LEU A 154 -4.15 2.51 -0.92
N PHE A 155 -3.91 3.41 -1.88
CA PHE A 155 -4.63 3.44 -3.15
C PHE A 155 -4.46 2.13 -3.93
N PHE A 156 -3.23 1.64 -4.10
CA PHE A 156 -2.97 0.38 -4.79
C PHE A 156 -3.53 -0.84 -4.05
N SER A 157 -3.52 -0.84 -2.72
CA SER A 157 -4.07 -1.95 -1.93
C SER A 157 -5.61 -2.00 -1.91
N THR A 158 -6.28 -0.89 -2.20
CA THR A 158 -7.75 -0.77 -2.09
C THR A 158 -8.48 -0.76 -3.43
N HIS A 159 -7.77 -0.63 -4.55
CA HIS A 159 -8.37 -0.61 -5.88
C HIS A 159 -7.98 -1.85 -6.70
N ALA A 160 -8.88 -2.25 -7.60
CA ALA A 160 -8.59 -3.33 -8.53
C ALA A 160 -7.49 -2.91 -9.54
N PRO A 161 -6.60 -3.82 -9.97
CA PRO A 161 -5.54 -3.53 -10.94
C PRO A 161 -6.02 -2.86 -12.21
N SER A 162 -7.16 -3.28 -12.75
CA SER A 162 -7.76 -2.69 -13.96
C SER A 162 -8.02 -1.19 -13.84
N THR A 163 -8.18 -0.69 -12.62
CA THR A 163 -8.44 0.73 -12.35
C THR A 163 -7.22 1.60 -12.64
N PHE A 164 -6.02 1.15 -12.26
CA PHE A 164 -4.81 1.99 -12.29
C PHE A 164 -3.74 1.52 -13.29
N SER A 165 -3.91 0.37 -13.96
CA SER A 165 -2.91 -0.16 -14.90
C SER A 165 -2.49 0.84 -15.98
N SER A 166 -3.43 1.63 -16.51
CA SER A 166 -3.13 2.67 -17.49
C SER A 166 -2.26 3.82 -16.96
N SER A 167 -2.19 3.99 -15.66
CA SER A 167 -1.40 5.04 -15.00
C SER A 167 -0.02 4.56 -14.56
N LEU A 168 0.26 3.26 -14.59
CA LEU A 168 1.56 2.71 -14.18
C LEU A 168 2.73 3.30 -14.96
N PRO A 169 2.69 3.45 -16.30
CA PRO A 169 3.78 4.07 -17.05
C PRO A 169 4.11 5.50 -16.61
N THR A 170 3.12 6.19 -16.01
CA THR A 170 3.29 7.54 -15.48
C THR A 170 3.88 7.56 -14.07
N LEU A 171 3.51 6.59 -13.22
CA LEU A 171 3.85 6.57 -11.81
C LEU A 171 5.15 5.79 -11.52
N THR A 172 5.39 4.66 -12.19
CA THR A 172 6.54 3.79 -11.89
C THR A 172 7.89 4.50 -12.02
N PRO A 173 8.15 5.37 -13.03
CA PRO A 173 9.44 6.06 -13.11
C PRO A 173 9.70 7.02 -11.94
N VAL A 174 8.67 7.72 -11.47
CA VAL A 174 8.83 8.65 -10.35
C VAL A 174 8.92 7.93 -9.01
N LEU A 175 8.25 6.81 -8.86
CA LEU A 175 8.37 5.93 -7.68
C LEU A 175 9.78 5.30 -7.62
N LEU A 176 10.33 4.84 -8.74
CA LEU A 176 11.70 4.34 -8.82
C LEU A 176 12.72 5.44 -8.46
N LYS A 177 12.49 6.68 -8.91
CA LYS A 177 13.31 7.82 -8.50
C LYS A 177 13.26 8.03 -6.98
N SER A 178 12.08 7.91 -6.37
CA SER A 178 11.91 8.09 -4.93
C SER A 178 12.64 7.02 -4.09
N LEU A 179 12.89 5.81 -4.62
CA LEU A 179 13.72 4.78 -3.98
C LEU A 179 15.19 5.23 -3.85
N ALA A 180 15.67 6.03 -4.80
CA ALA A 180 17.05 6.52 -4.82
C ALA A 180 17.26 7.72 -3.88
N GLU A 181 16.21 8.29 -3.29
CA GLU A 181 16.30 9.44 -2.41
C GLU A 181 17.16 9.15 -1.17
N ARG A 182 17.87 10.19 -0.73
CA ARG A 182 18.75 10.09 0.47
C ARG A 182 17.97 10.06 1.77
N HIS A 183 16.73 10.56 1.77
CA HIS A 183 15.89 10.60 2.97
C HIS A 183 15.37 9.19 3.30
N PRO A 184 15.78 8.56 4.43
CA PRO A 184 15.50 7.15 4.69
C PRO A 184 14.02 6.81 4.69
N ARG A 185 13.18 7.66 5.31
CA ARG A 185 11.73 7.43 5.36
C ARG A 185 11.07 7.49 3.99
N ILE A 186 11.54 8.37 3.08
CA ILE A 186 11.00 8.44 1.71
C ILE A 186 11.36 7.17 0.95
N ALA A 187 12.61 6.74 1.01
CA ALA A 187 13.04 5.49 0.39
C ALA A 187 12.28 4.27 0.95
N SER A 188 12.16 4.18 2.28
CA SER A 188 11.40 3.11 2.96
C SER A 188 9.93 3.09 2.53
N GLU A 189 9.25 4.24 2.53
CA GLU A 189 7.84 4.34 2.13
C GLU A 189 7.66 4.03 0.64
N SER A 190 8.63 4.38 -0.22
CA SER A 190 8.61 4.01 -1.64
C SER A 190 8.66 2.50 -1.85
N PHE A 191 9.45 1.76 -1.07
CA PHE A 191 9.42 0.28 -1.08
C PHE A 191 8.05 -0.25 -0.67
N ARG A 192 7.41 0.33 0.35
CA ARG A 192 6.05 -0.06 0.79
C ARG A 192 5.01 0.16 -0.31
N VAL A 193 5.14 1.27 -1.07
CA VAL A 193 4.28 1.52 -2.24
C VAL A 193 4.43 0.41 -3.28
N PHE A 194 5.66 0.02 -3.59
CA PHE A 194 5.91 -1.07 -4.54
C PHE A 194 5.43 -2.42 -4.01
N SER A 195 5.58 -2.71 -2.72
CA SER A 195 5.00 -3.90 -2.09
C SER A 195 3.47 -3.95 -2.24
N ALA A 196 2.79 -2.83 -1.99
CA ALA A 196 1.35 -2.73 -2.19
C ALA A 196 0.95 -2.93 -3.66
N LEU A 197 1.70 -2.34 -4.58
CA LEU A 197 1.48 -2.47 -6.02
C LEU A 197 1.68 -3.93 -6.49
N LEU A 198 2.77 -4.58 -6.11
CA LEU A 198 3.06 -5.98 -6.45
C LEU A 198 1.96 -6.92 -5.95
N ASN A 199 1.57 -6.77 -4.68
CA ASN A 199 0.51 -7.59 -4.09
C ASN A 199 -0.85 -7.38 -4.77
N SER A 200 -1.13 -6.18 -5.23
CA SER A 200 -2.35 -5.87 -6.00
C SER A 200 -2.32 -6.49 -7.40
N LEU A 201 -1.17 -6.50 -8.07
CA LEU A 201 -1.01 -7.04 -9.43
C LEU A 201 -0.86 -8.56 -9.49
N LYS A 202 -0.71 -9.24 -8.36
CA LYS A 202 -0.48 -10.69 -8.26
C LYS A 202 -1.61 -11.50 -8.94
N PRO A 203 -1.29 -12.55 -9.75
CA PRO A 203 0.04 -13.01 -10.17
C PRO A 203 0.57 -12.23 -11.39
N ILE A 204 1.84 -11.83 -11.33
CA ILE A 204 2.54 -11.15 -12.44
C ILE A 204 3.24 -12.22 -13.28
N LYS A 205 2.84 -12.35 -14.55
CA LYS A 205 3.35 -13.39 -15.45
C LYS A 205 4.68 -13.05 -16.11
N SER A 206 4.92 -11.76 -16.36
CA SER A 206 6.16 -11.26 -16.97
C SER A 206 6.70 -10.09 -16.19
N ALA A 207 8.03 -9.99 -16.08
CA ALA A 207 8.66 -8.83 -15.47
C ALA A 207 8.78 -7.71 -16.49
N ASP A 208 8.02 -6.63 -16.28
CA ASP A 208 8.23 -5.38 -16.97
C ASP A 208 9.54 -4.71 -16.52
N ASP A 209 10.08 -3.79 -17.31
CA ASP A 209 11.34 -3.10 -17.03
C ASP A 209 11.37 -2.42 -15.65
N TRP A 210 10.23 -1.94 -15.16
CA TRP A 210 10.16 -1.33 -13.85
C TRP A 210 10.34 -2.35 -12.71
N ILE A 211 9.93 -3.61 -12.90
CA ILE A 211 10.10 -4.70 -11.93
C ILE A 211 11.58 -5.06 -11.82
N VAL A 212 12.27 -5.17 -12.95
CA VAL A 212 13.73 -5.42 -12.99
C VAL A 212 14.47 -4.27 -12.30
N SER A 213 14.12 -3.01 -12.64
CA SER A 213 14.71 -1.83 -12.01
C SER A 213 14.45 -1.76 -10.50
N LEU A 214 13.26 -2.16 -10.05
CA LEU A 214 12.91 -2.24 -8.63
C LEU A 214 13.78 -3.27 -7.91
N TYR A 215 13.94 -4.46 -8.51
CA TYR A 215 14.78 -5.52 -7.96
C TYR A 215 16.23 -5.06 -7.81
N ASP A 216 16.82 -4.50 -8.86
CA ASP A 216 18.20 -3.98 -8.84
C ASP A 216 18.41 -2.91 -7.76
N GLN A 217 17.46 -1.99 -7.61
CA GLN A 217 17.54 -0.97 -6.57
C GLN A 217 17.40 -1.57 -5.16
N ALA A 218 16.51 -2.53 -4.96
CA ALA A 218 16.37 -3.22 -3.69
C ALA A 218 17.69 -3.95 -3.32
N ILE A 219 18.26 -4.73 -4.25
CA ILE A 219 19.53 -5.43 -4.03
C ILE A 219 20.67 -4.46 -3.76
N ASN A 220 20.74 -3.34 -4.47
CA ASN A 220 21.75 -2.30 -4.21
C ASN A 220 21.64 -1.72 -2.80
N ARG A 221 20.41 -1.48 -2.30
CA ARG A 221 20.19 -1.03 -0.91
C ARG A 221 20.57 -2.09 0.12
N LEU A 222 20.31 -3.37 -0.17
CA LEU A 222 20.69 -4.47 0.72
C LEU A 222 22.21 -4.70 0.76
N SER A 223 22.90 -4.49 -0.35
CA SER A 223 24.35 -4.68 -0.48
C SER A 223 25.16 -3.54 0.14
N SER A 224 24.58 -2.33 0.23
CA SER A 224 25.28 -1.15 0.76
C SER A 224 25.36 -1.19 2.29
N HIS A 225 26.58 -0.99 2.83
CA HIS A 225 26.80 -0.90 4.28
C HIS A 225 26.17 0.35 4.91
N ASP A 226 26.03 1.43 4.14
CA ASP A 226 25.54 2.73 4.62
C ASP A 226 24.02 2.85 4.57
N THR A 227 23.31 1.78 4.18
CA THR A 227 21.87 1.79 4.13
C THR A 227 21.26 1.78 5.53
N ASP A 228 20.37 2.72 5.79
CA ASP A 228 19.58 2.80 7.02
C ASP A 228 18.80 1.50 7.29
N ALA A 229 18.64 1.14 8.57
CA ALA A 229 18.01 -0.12 8.97
C ALA A 229 16.53 -0.21 8.54
N GLU A 230 15.79 0.92 8.55
CA GLU A 230 14.40 0.96 8.12
C GLU A 230 14.29 0.76 6.59
N VAL A 231 15.17 1.40 5.81
CA VAL A 231 15.24 1.21 4.35
C VAL A 231 15.58 -0.22 4.00
N ARG A 232 16.56 -0.81 4.72
CA ARG A 232 16.96 -2.20 4.54
C ARG A 232 15.80 -3.15 4.78
N ALA A 233 15.09 -3.00 5.90
CA ALA A 233 13.93 -3.83 6.23
C ALA A 233 12.82 -3.72 5.16
N SER A 234 12.52 -2.50 4.69
CA SER A 234 11.50 -2.29 3.65
C SER A 234 11.94 -2.84 2.28
N ALA A 235 13.24 -2.75 1.95
CA ALA A 235 13.78 -3.35 0.73
C ALA A 235 13.67 -4.88 0.76
N GLU A 236 13.90 -5.52 1.90
CA GLU A 236 13.76 -6.97 2.06
C GLU A 236 12.31 -7.44 1.95
N ASP A 237 11.40 -6.72 2.61
CA ASP A 237 9.97 -6.99 2.47
C ASP A 237 9.53 -6.87 0.99
N CYS A 238 10.07 -5.88 0.26
CA CYS A 238 9.80 -5.69 -1.16
C CYS A 238 10.39 -6.82 -2.02
N VAL A 239 11.61 -7.29 -1.74
CA VAL A 239 12.21 -8.45 -2.42
C VAL A 239 11.38 -9.71 -2.17
N ALA A 240 10.90 -9.92 -0.94
CA ALA A 240 10.01 -11.04 -0.65
C ALA A 240 8.71 -10.95 -1.47
N ASP A 241 8.11 -9.76 -1.58
CA ASP A 241 6.90 -9.54 -2.39
C ASP A 241 7.17 -9.77 -3.89
N LEU A 242 8.34 -9.38 -4.41
CA LEU A 242 8.74 -9.70 -5.78
C LEU A 242 8.78 -11.21 -6.00
N TRP A 243 9.38 -11.97 -5.11
CA TRP A 243 9.46 -13.42 -5.22
C TRP A 243 8.10 -14.12 -5.09
N ILE A 244 7.19 -13.52 -4.31
CA ILE A 244 5.83 -14.04 -4.13
C ILE A 244 4.94 -13.74 -5.34
N CYS A 245 5.06 -12.53 -5.90
CA CYS A 245 4.12 -12.01 -6.90
C CYS A 245 4.52 -12.32 -8.34
N VAL A 246 5.83 -12.39 -8.63
CA VAL A 246 6.37 -12.63 -9.98
C VAL A 246 6.75 -14.11 -10.10
N SER A 247 5.84 -14.91 -10.66
CA SER A 247 5.91 -16.38 -10.54
C SER A 247 7.04 -17.04 -11.32
N ASP A 248 7.46 -16.51 -12.48
CA ASP A 248 8.32 -17.26 -13.41
C ASP A 248 9.72 -16.67 -13.58
N VAL A 249 9.93 -15.37 -13.37
CA VAL A 249 11.22 -14.71 -13.61
C VAL A 249 12.17 -14.86 -12.44
N VAL A 250 11.67 -14.76 -11.23
CA VAL A 250 12.47 -14.87 -10.01
C VAL A 250 12.72 -16.34 -9.62
N ARG A 251 11.83 -17.25 -10.02
CA ARG A 251 12.02 -18.70 -9.81
C ARG A 251 13.02 -19.33 -10.78
N SER A 252 13.21 -18.75 -11.95
CA SER A 252 14.20 -19.19 -12.95
C SER A 252 15.59 -18.62 -12.71
N THR A 253 15.68 -17.55 -11.92
CA THR A 253 16.97 -17.01 -11.52
C THR A 253 17.64 -17.97 -10.55
N ASP A 254 18.86 -18.31 -10.86
CA ASP A 254 19.71 -19.33 -10.28
C ASP A 254 19.72 -19.35 -8.73
N LYS A 255 19.99 -20.55 -8.16
CA LYS A 255 20.44 -20.80 -6.77
C LYS A 255 21.33 -19.73 -6.15
N LYS A 256 22.03 -18.95 -6.98
CA LYS A 256 22.95 -17.89 -6.59
C LYS A 256 22.26 -16.64 -6.02
N GLU A 257 21.02 -16.34 -6.39
CA GLU A 257 20.38 -15.08 -5.96
C GLU A 257 19.88 -15.12 -4.52
N TRP A 258 19.25 -16.18 -4.08
CA TRP A 258 18.89 -16.28 -2.68
C TRP A 258 20.14 -16.42 -1.79
N GLU A 259 21.19 -17.15 -2.25
CA GLU A 259 22.49 -17.16 -1.58
C GLU A 259 23.11 -15.78 -1.52
N TYR A 260 22.94 -14.97 -2.57
CA TYR A 260 23.39 -13.60 -2.62
C TYR A 260 22.64 -12.73 -1.61
N ILE A 261 21.33 -12.82 -1.54
CA ILE A 261 20.51 -12.12 -0.54
C ILE A 261 20.91 -12.55 0.87
N CYS A 262 21.11 -13.85 1.08
CA CYS A 262 21.57 -14.37 2.36
C CYS A 262 22.98 -13.90 2.76
N ARG A 263 23.86 -13.68 1.79
CA ARG A 263 25.25 -13.23 2.04
C ARG A 263 25.38 -11.71 2.17
N THR A 264 24.60 -10.96 1.39
CA THR A 264 24.68 -9.49 1.31
C THR A 264 23.84 -8.78 2.33
N SER A 265 22.78 -9.42 2.86
CA SER A 265 22.09 -8.90 4.02
C SER A 265 23.06 -8.98 5.22
N GLY A 266 23.88 -7.99 5.40
CA GLY A 266 24.90 -7.94 6.47
C GLY A 266 24.33 -8.00 7.89
N LYS A 267 23.02 -8.19 8.03
CA LYS A 267 22.30 -8.51 9.24
C LYS A 267 21.41 -9.71 8.97
N THR A 268 21.78 -10.83 9.56
CA THR A 268 21.11 -12.14 9.44
C THR A 268 19.61 -12.12 9.70
N ASP A 269 19.15 -11.21 10.55
CA ASP A 269 17.76 -11.11 10.97
C ASP A 269 16.81 -10.80 9.80
N ASN A 270 17.27 -10.02 8.86
CA ASN A 270 16.51 -9.54 7.72
C ASN A 270 16.33 -10.61 6.63
N ALA A 271 17.37 -11.38 6.31
CA ALA A 271 17.25 -12.50 5.35
C ALA A 271 16.35 -13.61 5.89
N VAL A 272 16.39 -13.87 7.21
CA VAL A 272 15.47 -14.78 7.89
C VAL A 272 14.03 -14.34 7.72
N ARG A 273 13.76 -13.03 7.82
CA ARG A 273 12.43 -12.45 7.62
C ARG A 273 11.94 -12.62 6.19
N THR A 274 12.79 -12.33 5.18
CA THR A 274 12.47 -12.54 3.76
C THR A 274 12.11 -13.99 3.48
N ILE A 275 12.94 -14.94 3.91
CA ILE A 275 12.70 -16.38 3.74
C ILE A 275 11.40 -16.79 4.41
N THR A 276 11.14 -16.31 5.63
CA THR A 276 9.92 -16.63 6.38
C THR A 276 8.67 -16.16 5.63
N LYS A 277 8.70 -14.96 5.08
CA LYS A 277 7.59 -14.39 4.31
C LYS A 277 7.34 -15.19 3.02
N VAL A 278 8.38 -15.45 2.24
CA VAL A 278 8.30 -16.29 1.02
C VAL A 278 7.79 -17.68 1.33
N ALA A 279 8.34 -18.34 2.36
CA ALA A 279 7.94 -19.67 2.77
C ALA A 279 6.47 -19.78 3.21
N ARG A 280 5.88 -18.70 3.72
CA ARG A 280 4.45 -18.68 4.09
C ARG A 280 3.51 -18.69 2.90
N GLU A 281 3.89 -18.08 1.79
CA GLU A 281 2.96 -17.78 0.70
C GLU A 281 3.19 -18.60 -0.57
N VAL A 282 4.42 -19.03 -0.83
CA VAL A 282 4.79 -19.67 -2.11
C VAL A 282 4.95 -21.18 -1.95
N ALA A 283 4.51 -21.95 -2.95
CA ALA A 283 4.92 -23.34 -3.13
C ALA A 283 6.34 -23.34 -3.71
N VAL A 284 7.32 -23.80 -2.94
CA VAL A 284 8.73 -23.86 -3.32
C VAL A 284 9.19 -25.31 -3.43
N GLY A 285 10.22 -25.55 -4.26
CA GLY A 285 10.75 -26.90 -4.45
C GLY A 285 11.66 -27.36 -3.30
N ASP A 286 11.90 -28.66 -3.24
CA ASP A 286 12.67 -29.33 -2.20
C ASP A 286 14.07 -28.75 -2.02
N ASP A 287 14.76 -28.47 -3.13
CA ASP A 287 16.12 -27.89 -3.12
C ASP A 287 16.16 -26.53 -2.42
N TRP A 288 15.15 -25.69 -2.66
CA TRP A 288 15.05 -24.38 -2.01
C TRP A 288 14.81 -24.52 -0.51
N VAL A 289 13.88 -25.41 -0.13
CA VAL A 289 13.52 -25.67 1.27
C VAL A 289 14.73 -26.20 2.04
N ASN A 290 15.40 -27.23 1.50
CA ASN A 290 16.57 -27.84 2.12
C ASN A 290 17.75 -26.85 2.22
N GLY A 291 17.96 -26.03 1.19
CA GLY A 291 18.96 -24.96 1.22
C GLY A 291 18.66 -23.89 2.29
N CYS A 292 17.41 -23.47 2.41
CA CYS A 292 16.99 -22.53 3.45
C CYS A 292 17.15 -23.10 4.86
N ILE A 293 16.73 -24.35 5.07
CA ILE A 293 16.88 -25.02 6.38
C ILE A 293 18.35 -25.15 6.75
N ALA A 294 19.21 -25.61 5.83
CA ALA A 294 20.63 -25.75 6.08
C ALA A 294 21.27 -24.40 6.44
N TRP A 295 20.89 -23.33 5.75
CA TRP A 295 21.38 -22.00 6.03
C TRP A 295 20.89 -21.46 7.38
N VAL A 296 19.59 -21.57 7.68
CA VAL A 296 18.99 -21.14 8.95
C VAL A 296 19.58 -21.90 10.13
N MET A 297 19.81 -23.20 9.98
CA MET A 297 20.50 -24.03 10.99
C MET A 297 21.97 -23.60 11.20
N GLY A 298 22.64 -23.20 10.11
CA GLY A 298 23.99 -22.61 10.19
C GLY A 298 24.02 -21.31 10.98
N LEU A 299 22.99 -20.46 10.83
CA LEU A 299 22.84 -19.23 11.62
C LEU A 299 22.57 -19.51 13.09
N LEU A 300 21.79 -20.52 13.42
CA LEU A 300 21.46 -20.88 14.78
C LEU A 300 22.72 -21.19 15.63
N LYS A 301 23.74 -21.79 14.98
CA LYS A 301 25.04 -22.07 15.61
C LYS A 301 25.85 -20.81 15.92
N LYS A 302 25.63 -19.72 15.19
CA LYS A 302 26.41 -18.47 15.28
C LYS A 302 25.68 -17.37 16.05
N SER A 303 24.38 -17.48 16.27
CA SER A 303 23.54 -16.40 16.80
C SER A 303 23.52 -16.35 18.33
N GLY A 304 23.49 -15.14 18.87
CA GLY A 304 23.20 -14.87 20.28
C GLY A 304 21.73 -15.13 20.64
N ARG A 305 21.37 -14.90 21.91
CA ARG A 305 20.01 -15.20 22.42
C ARG A 305 18.89 -14.47 21.69
N VAL A 306 19.10 -13.21 21.30
CA VAL A 306 18.07 -12.34 20.70
C VAL A 306 17.72 -12.80 19.28
N GLY A 307 18.69 -13.12 18.44
CA GLY A 307 18.45 -13.57 17.07
C GLY A 307 17.85 -14.99 16.96
N LYS A 308 17.88 -15.76 18.03
CA LYS A 308 17.36 -17.15 18.00
C LYS A 308 15.84 -17.20 17.84
N VAL A 309 15.10 -16.25 18.37
CA VAL A 309 13.63 -16.24 18.32
C VAL A 309 13.15 -16.17 16.87
N GLU A 310 13.72 -15.27 16.07
CA GLU A 310 13.37 -15.12 14.65
C GLU A 310 13.80 -16.35 13.82
N ILE A 311 14.99 -16.91 14.12
CA ILE A 311 15.49 -18.13 13.51
C ILE A 311 14.56 -19.32 13.79
N PHE A 312 14.13 -19.48 15.05
CA PHE A 312 13.16 -20.53 15.40
C PHE A 312 11.80 -20.31 14.74
N GLY A 313 11.34 -19.03 14.62
CA GLY A 313 10.13 -18.68 13.88
C GLY A 313 10.20 -19.07 12.39
N ALA A 314 11.34 -18.86 11.75
CA ALA A 314 11.58 -19.28 10.37
C ALA A 314 11.58 -20.82 10.22
N LEU A 315 12.29 -21.53 11.11
CA LEU A 315 12.31 -22.98 11.12
C LEU A 315 10.91 -23.57 11.35
N ASP A 316 10.12 -23.00 12.27
CA ASP A 316 8.76 -23.42 12.53
C ASP A 316 7.89 -23.33 11.27
N VAL A 317 7.98 -22.22 10.52
CA VAL A 317 7.26 -22.04 9.24
C VAL A 317 7.72 -23.04 8.18
N LEU A 318 9.03 -23.20 8.01
CA LEU A 318 9.59 -24.14 7.03
C LEU A 318 9.20 -25.59 7.34
N LEU A 319 9.31 -26.01 8.59
CA LEU A 319 9.01 -27.37 9.02
C LEU A 319 7.50 -27.67 9.00
N LYS A 320 6.65 -26.75 9.43
CA LYS A 320 5.19 -26.93 9.39
C LYS A 320 4.66 -27.06 7.97
N ARG A 321 5.22 -26.28 7.05
CA ARG A 321 4.72 -26.23 5.68
C ARG A 321 5.36 -27.27 4.77
N PHE A 322 6.62 -27.56 4.99
CA PHE A 322 7.43 -28.39 4.09
C PHE A 322 8.08 -29.61 4.82
N GLY A 323 7.62 -29.95 6.00
CA GLY A 323 8.25 -31.03 6.81
C GLY A 323 8.29 -32.38 6.13
N SER A 324 7.36 -32.65 5.20
CA SER A 324 7.37 -33.88 4.38
C SER A 324 8.47 -33.90 3.30
N LEU A 325 9.06 -32.71 2.99
CA LEU A 325 10.10 -32.55 1.97
C LEU A 325 11.52 -32.52 2.59
N VAL A 326 11.59 -32.46 3.93
CA VAL A 326 12.88 -32.40 4.64
C VAL A 326 13.45 -33.79 4.75
N THR A 327 14.48 -34.07 3.96
CA THR A 327 15.32 -35.26 4.15
C THR A 327 16.32 -34.97 5.27
N MET A 328 16.19 -35.67 6.41
CA MET A 328 17.17 -35.63 7.50
C MET A 328 18.44 -36.36 7.11
#